data_3c687b7b662f2e7ade9e8a061453136c
#
_entry.id   3c687b7b662f2e7ade9e8a061453136c
#
_cell.length_a   1.000
_cell.length_b   1.000
_cell.length_c   1.000
_cell.angle_alpha   90.00
_cell.angle_beta   90.00
_cell.angle_gamma   90.00
#
_symmetry.space_group_name_H-M   'P 1'
#
loop_
_entity.id
_entity.type
_entity.pdbx_description
1 polymer ?
#
loop_
_entity_poly.entity_id
_entity_poly.type
_entity_poly.pdbx_seq_one_letter_code
_entity_poly.pdbx_strand_id
1 'polypeptide(L)'
;MALCAADVTKPPQPPTDGSSGSRFLRHTTSAELEDYMNEEMTPDYMTGTPNTVCADARRQFSRIGLMFLVGTALIYGVQFGASAIANAINPDLLSSTSYALLIVMIPMYVIAMPIMALLIKRVPAVTLPKKHMTFGQWLIAFLMCYGAMYVSNYIGLILTQLISILKGSPVTNTMLEVATSSNLWVNLFIMVLCAPVAEELIFRKLLIDRLAQYGEGVAVLFSGLMFGLFHGNLNQFVYAFVLGLCFGFIYVKTGNIRYTIG
;
A
#
# COMPACT_ATOMS: atom_id res chain seq x y z
N MET A 1 0.64 11.77 -18.22
CA MET A 1 1.08 11.66 -19.63
C MET A 1 2.22 10.64 -19.82
N ALA A 2 3.12 10.46 -18.89
CA ALA A 2 4.24 9.50 -19.01
C ALA A 2 3.85 8.00 -18.95
N LEU A 3 2.73 7.62 -18.34
CA LEU A 3 2.26 6.24 -18.24
C LEU A 3 1.75 5.63 -19.56
N CYS A 4 1.38 6.45 -20.54
CA CYS A 4 0.92 5.98 -21.86
C CYS A 4 2.02 5.98 -22.93
N ALA A 5 3.25 6.40 -22.59
CA ALA A 5 4.39 6.46 -23.50
C ALA A 5 5.40 5.31 -23.31
N ALA A 6 5.11 4.34 -22.45
CA ALA A 6 5.92 3.14 -22.34
C ALA A 6 5.77 2.32 -23.63
N ASP A 7 6.86 2.16 -24.34
CA ASP A 7 6.98 1.45 -25.61
C ASP A 7 6.55 -0.02 -25.46
N VAL A 8 5.34 -0.35 -25.90
CA VAL A 8 4.75 -1.69 -25.86
C VAL A 8 5.37 -2.60 -26.95
N THR A 9 6.35 -2.11 -27.70
CA THR A 9 6.89 -2.78 -28.91
C THR A 9 8.06 -3.74 -28.64
N LYS A 10 8.52 -3.88 -27.40
CA LYS A 10 9.65 -4.78 -27.09
C LYS A 10 9.14 -6.15 -26.61
N PRO A 11 9.25 -7.22 -27.40
CA PRO A 11 8.84 -8.54 -26.94
C PRO A 11 9.70 -9.01 -25.74
N PRO A 12 9.12 -9.69 -24.75
CA PRO A 12 9.87 -10.29 -23.65
C PRO A 12 10.80 -11.38 -24.20
N GLN A 13 12.01 -11.46 -23.64
CA GLN A 13 12.94 -12.54 -23.97
C GLN A 13 12.45 -13.86 -23.34
N PRO A 14 12.59 -15.00 -24.05
CA PRO A 14 12.19 -16.30 -23.53
C PRO A 14 13.02 -16.69 -22.28
N PRO A 15 12.41 -17.46 -21.34
CA PRO A 15 13.12 -17.92 -20.15
C PRO A 15 14.29 -18.82 -20.52
N THR A 16 15.47 -18.58 -19.87
CA THR A 16 16.75 -19.22 -20.15
C THR A 16 17.01 -20.49 -19.33
N ASP A 17 16.02 -21.15 -18.76
CA ASP A 17 16.22 -22.40 -18.04
C ASP A 17 16.04 -23.61 -18.95
N GLY A 18 17.18 -24.16 -19.27
CA GLY A 18 17.43 -25.14 -20.32
C GLY A 18 17.08 -26.58 -19.99
N SER A 19 15.88 -26.94 -19.50
CA SER A 19 15.60 -28.37 -19.36
C SER A 19 14.21 -28.90 -19.73
N SER A 20 13.20 -28.06 -19.97
CA SER A 20 11.89 -28.57 -20.43
C SER A 20 11.41 -28.01 -21.78
N GLY A 21 12.01 -26.94 -22.28
CA GLY A 21 11.63 -26.26 -23.52
C GLY A 21 12.00 -27.01 -24.81
N SER A 22 13.01 -27.89 -24.79
CA SER A 22 13.59 -28.47 -26.02
C SER A 22 12.72 -29.56 -26.68
N ARG A 23 11.72 -30.09 -26.01
CA ARG A 23 10.84 -31.13 -26.57
C ARG A 23 9.55 -30.52 -27.17
N PHE A 24 9.09 -29.38 -26.68
CA PHE A 24 7.87 -28.70 -27.15
C PHE A 24 8.11 -27.98 -28.51
N LEU A 25 9.28 -27.36 -28.68
CA LEU A 25 9.61 -26.55 -29.86
C LEU A 25 9.87 -27.35 -31.15
N ARG A 26 9.88 -28.67 -31.15
CA ARG A 26 10.20 -29.48 -32.36
C ARG A 26 9.02 -29.78 -33.28
N HIS A 27 7.80 -29.48 -32.88
CA HIS A 27 6.60 -29.81 -33.66
C HIS A 27 5.56 -28.68 -33.78
N THR A 28 5.80 -27.51 -33.23
CA THR A 28 4.91 -26.36 -33.35
C THR A 28 5.30 -25.49 -34.54
N THR A 29 4.34 -25.14 -35.38
CA THR A 29 4.55 -24.18 -36.46
C THR A 29 4.70 -22.77 -35.91
N SER A 30 5.35 -21.86 -36.67
CA SER A 30 5.52 -20.46 -36.25
C SER A 30 4.19 -19.76 -35.94
N ALA A 31 3.11 -20.14 -36.63
CA ALA A 31 1.76 -19.62 -36.41
C ALA A 31 1.15 -20.12 -35.08
N GLU A 32 1.37 -21.40 -34.72
CA GLU A 32 0.90 -21.95 -33.43
C GLU A 32 1.70 -21.37 -32.24
N LEU A 33 2.96 -21.05 -32.46
CA LEU A 33 3.80 -20.37 -31.45
C LEU A 33 3.36 -18.90 -31.24
N GLU A 34 3.02 -18.20 -32.33
CA GLU A 34 2.46 -16.85 -32.25
C GLU A 34 1.08 -16.83 -31.60
N ASP A 35 0.23 -17.81 -31.87
CA ASP A 35 -1.10 -17.92 -31.27
C ASP A 35 -1.00 -18.27 -29.78
N TYR A 36 -0.12 -19.19 -29.39
CA TYR A 36 0.16 -19.55 -27.99
C TYR A 36 0.77 -18.37 -27.21
N MET A 37 1.71 -17.65 -27.81
CA MET A 37 2.31 -16.46 -27.20
C MET A 37 1.30 -15.32 -27.07
N ASN A 38 0.36 -15.19 -27.97
CA ASN A 38 -0.71 -14.21 -27.89
C ASN A 38 -1.79 -14.60 -26.87
N GLU A 39 -2.11 -15.87 -26.71
CA GLU A 39 -3.12 -16.36 -25.74
C GLU A 39 -2.61 -16.36 -24.28
N GLU A 40 -1.35 -16.76 -24.05
CA GLU A 40 -0.80 -16.82 -22.67
C GLU A 40 -0.24 -15.50 -22.14
N MET A 41 0.13 -14.56 -23.02
CA MET A 41 0.78 -13.30 -22.64
C MET A 41 -0.11 -12.07 -22.62
N THR A 42 -1.33 -12.14 -23.15
CA THR A 42 -2.28 -11.03 -23.02
C THR A 42 -3.29 -11.33 -21.92
N PRO A 43 -3.17 -10.69 -20.76
CA PRO A 43 -4.28 -10.70 -19.81
C PRO A 43 -5.53 -10.15 -20.53
N ASP A 44 -6.67 -10.81 -20.33
CA ASP A 44 -7.97 -10.55 -20.97
C ASP A 44 -8.43 -9.07 -20.97
N TYR A 45 -7.82 -8.24 -20.13
CA TYR A 45 -8.06 -6.79 -20.04
C TYR A 45 -7.21 -5.93 -21.02
N MET A 46 -6.23 -6.51 -21.74
CA MET A 46 -5.41 -5.79 -22.73
C MET A 46 -5.89 -5.96 -24.17
N THR A 47 -7.05 -6.55 -24.39
CA THR A 47 -7.62 -6.75 -25.75
C THR A 47 -8.16 -5.46 -26.40
N GLY A 48 -8.05 -4.30 -25.71
CA GLY A 48 -8.47 -3.01 -26.21
C GLY A 48 -7.38 -2.28 -26.99
N THR A 49 -7.79 -1.30 -27.83
CA THR A 49 -6.84 -0.36 -28.43
C THR A 49 -6.10 0.42 -27.33
N PRO A 50 -4.85 0.91 -27.56
CA PRO A 50 -4.10 1.68 -26.56
C PRO A 50 -4.90 2.83 -25.93
N ASN A 51 -5.77 3.47 -26.70
CA ASN A 51 -6.63 4.57 -26.21
C ASN A 51 -7.71 4.09 -25.24
N THR A 52 -8.29 2.91 -25.45
CA THR A 52 -9.30 2.34 -24.52
C THR A 52 -8.66 1.88 -23.22
N VAL A 53 -7.50 1.24 -23.28
CA VAL A 53 -6.74 0.82 -22.08
C VAL A 53 -6.34 2.02 -21.21
N CYS A 54 -5.86 3.11 -21.82
CA CYS A 54 -5.54 4.34 -21.10
C CYS A 54 -6.78 5.01 -20.49
N ALA A 55 -7.90 5.01 -21.18
CA ALA A 55 -9.16 5.57 -20.68
C ALA A 55 -9.68 4.77 -19.47
N ASP A 56 -9.62 3.45 -19.53
CA ASP A 56 -10.05 2.57 -18.44
C ASP A 56 -9.12 2.69 -17.22
N ALA A 57 -7.82 2.73 -17.45
CA ALA A 57 -6.84 2.98 -16.39
C ALA A 57 -7.15 4.30 -15.69
N ARG A 58 -7.29 5.41 -16.44
CA ARG A 58 -7.62 6.73 -15.89
C ARG A 58 -8.90 6.70 -15.07
N ARG A 59 -9.95 6.04 -15.56
CA ARG A 59 -11.22 5.89 -14.86
C ARG A 59 -11.07 5.13 -13.55
N GLN A 60 -10.29 4.05 -13.56
CA GLN A 60 -10.08 3.21 -12.37
C GLN A 60 -9.23 3.93 -11.32
N PHE A 61 -8.13 4.58 -11.72
CA PHE A 61 -7.33 5.39 -10.80
C PHE A 61 -8.14 6.54 -10.18
N SER A 62 -8.96 7.24 -10.99
CA SER A 62 -9.84 8.29 -10.48
C SER A 62 -10.86 7.77 -9.48
N ARG A 63 -11.46 6.60 -9.73
CA ARG A 63 -12.40 5.96 -8.81
C ARG A 63 -11.71 5.58 -7.50
N ILE A 64 -10.54 4.97 -7.55
CA ILE A 64 -9.76 4.61 -6.36
C ILE A 64 -9.39 5.87 -5.58
N GLY A 65 -8.87 6.91 -6.25
CA GLY A 65 -8.55 8.19 -5.62
C GLY A 65 -9.75 8.82 -4.91
N LEU A 66 -10.92 8.83 -5.56
CA LEU A 66 -12.15 9.32 -4.94
C LEU A 66 -12.54 8.51 -3.71
N MET A 67 -12.43 7.17 -3.77
CA MET A 67 -12.76 6.30 -2.63
C MET A 67 -11.80 6.52 -1.46
N PHE A 68 -10.51 6.76 -1.74
CA PHE A 68 -9.55 7.15 -0.71
C PHE A 68 -9.87 8.52 -0.11
N LEU A 69 -10.23 9.50 -0.92
CA LEU A 69 -10.65 10.83 -0.44
C LEU A 69 -11.87 10.72 0.49
N VAL A 70 -12.91 10.02 0.04
CA VAL A 70 -14.12 9.79 0.83
C VAL A 70 -13.81 8.98 2.09
N GLY A 71 -12.97 7.93 1.97
CA GLY A 71 -12.53 7.12 3.10
C GLY A 71 -11.75 7.94 4.14
N THR A 72 -10.85 8.80 3.70
CA THR A 72 -10.09 9.70 4.58
C THR A 72 -11.01 10.71 5.27
N ALA A 73 -11.95 11.32 4.54
CA ALA A 73 -12.95 12.22 5.13
C ALA A 73 -13.81 11.50 6.18
N LEU A 74 -14.20 10.26 5.91
CA LEU A 74 -14.92 9.42 6.86
C LEU A 74 -14.10 9.12 8.11
N ILE A 75 -12.81 8.80 7.96
CA ILE A 75 -11.88 8.57 9.09
C ILE A 75 -11.84 9.79 9.99
N TYR A 76 -11.57 10.97 9.44
CA TYR A 76 -11.56 12.20 10.22
C TYR A 76 -12.92 12.50 10.85
N GLY A 77 -14.01 12.31 10.11
CA GLY A 77 -15.38 12.50 10.63
C GLY A 77 -15.67 11.61 11.84
N VAL A 78 -15.30 10.33 11.75
CA VAL A 78 -15.47 9.37 12.86
C VAL A 78 -14.58 9.73 14.05
N GLN A 79 -13.33 10.12 13.82
CA GLN A 79 -12.39 10.52 14.87
C GLN A 79 -12.83 11.80 15.59
N PHE A 80 -13.25 12.84 14.85
CA PHE A 80 -13.78 14.06 15.44
C PHE A 80 -15.09 13.81 16.18
N GLY A 81 -16.00 13.01 15.60
CA GLY A 81 -17.23 12.62 16.25
C GLY A 81 -17.01 11.88 17.56
N ALA A 82 -16.11 10.89 17.56
CA ALA A 82 -15.76 10.14 18.78
C ALA A 82 -15.14 11.05 19.85
N SER A 83 -14.25 11.95 19.46
CA SER A 83 -13.64 12.93 20.38
C SER A 83 -14.66 13.92 20.93
N ALA A 84 -15.59 14.40 20.10
CA ALA A 84 -16.65 15.31 20.54
C ALA A 84 -17.60 14.63 21.53
N ILE A 85 -18.00 13.37 21.28
CA ILE A 85 -18.83 12.58 22.18
C ILE A 85 -18.11 12.35 23.51
N ALA A 86 -16.83 11.94 23.47
CA ALA A 86 -16.04 11.72 24.68
C ALA A 86 -15.90 12.99 25.51
N ASN A 87 -15.63 14.12 24.87
CA ASN A 87 -15.54 15.42 25.53
C ASN A 87 -16.87 15.86 26.15
N ALA A 88 -18.00 15.54 25.51
CA ALA A 88 -19.34 15.85 26.05
C ALA A 88 -19.71 14.98 27.28
N ILE A 89 -19.22 13.73 27.33
CA ILE A 89 -19.45 12.82 28.44
C ILE A 89 -18.54 13.16 29.62
N ASN A 90 -17.25 13.26 29.38
CA ASN A 90 -16.22 13.61 30.36
C ASN A 90 -14.97 14.17 29.68
N PRO A 91 -14.71 15.48 29.79
CA PRO A 91 -13.53 16.12 29.18
C PRO A 91 -12.19 15.50 29.64
N ASP A 92 -12.12 14.96 30.85
CA ASP A 92 -10.89 14.37 31.40
C ASP A 92 -10.47 13.09 30.64
N LEU A 93 -11.36 12.45 29.92
CA LEU A 93 -11.01 11.29 29.09
C LEU A 93 -9.97 11.62 28.02
N LEU A 94 -10.00 12.82 27.46
CA LEU A 94 -9.06 13.25 26.44
C LEU A 94 -7.75 13.80 27.00
N SER A 95 -7.68 14.06 28.31
CA SER A 95 -6.43 14.49 28.98
C SER A 95 -5.40 13.35 29.07
N SER A 96 -5.84 12.11 29.11
CA SER A 96 -4.98 10.93 29.07
C SER A 96 -4.69 10.51 27.63
N THR A 97 -3.40 10.51 27.24
CA THR A 97 -2.97 10.08 25.90
C THR A 97 -3.46 8.68 25.54
N SER A 98 -3.49 7.74 26.51
CA SER A 98 -3.96 6.37 26.28
C SER A 98 -5.45 6.32 25.95
N TYR A 99 -6.29 7.03 26.69
CA TYR A 99 -7.74 7.08 26.41
C TYR A 99 -8.02 7.84 25.12
N ALA A 100 -7.36 8.95 24.87
CA ALA A 100 -7.48 9.69 23.61
C ALA A 100 -7.13 8.79 22.43
N LEU A 101 -6.03 8.02 22.51
CA LEU A 101 -5.64 7.06 21.47
C LEU A 101 -6.73 5.99 21.22
N LEU A 102 -7.28 5.39 22.26
CA LEU A 102 -8.34 4.39 22.11
C LEU A 102 -9.63 4.99 21.54
N ILE A 103 -10.04 6.17 22.01
CA ILE A 103 -11.25 6.86 21.55
C ILE A 103 -11.17 7.20 20.06
N VAL A 104 -10.00 7.57 19.57
CA VAL A 104 -9.79 7.97 18.18
C VAL A 104 -9.56 6.75 17.27
N MET A 105 -8.76 5.77 17.72
CA MET A 105 -8.31 4.67 16.87
C MET A 105 -9.32 3.51 16.77
N ILE A 106 -10.00 3.15 17.87
CA ILE A 106 -10.95 2.03 17.83
C ILE A 106 -12.10 2.30 16.82
N PRO A 107 -12.81 3.45 16.86
CA PRO A 107 -13.84 3.74 15.86
C PRO A 107 -13.29 3.84 14.45
N MET A 108 -12.06 4.32 14.26
CA MET A 108 -11.40 4.32 12.96
C MET A 108 -11.25 2.89 12.41
N TYR A 109 -10.74 1.94 13.21
CA TYR A 109 -10.54 0.55 12.76
C TYR A 109 -11.83 -0.24 12.65
N VAL A 110 -12.85 0.03 13.50
CA VAL A 110 -14.08 -0.75 13.53
C VAL A 110 -15.14 -0.20 12.57
N ILE A 111 -15.14 1.09 12.29
CA ILE A 111 -16.17 1.75 11.47
C ILE A 111 -15.58 2.27 10.16
N ALA A 112 -14.63 3.21 10.23
CA ALA A 112 -14.21 3.94 9.05
C ALA A 112 -13.41 3.07 8.06
N MET A 113 -12.42 2.30 8.54
CA MET A 113 -11.62 1.44 7.67
C MET A 113 -12.42 0.30 7.02
N PRO A 114 -13.34 -0.41 7.69
CA PRO A 114 -14.20 -1.37 7.03
C PRO A 114 -15.10 -0.75 5.95
N ILE A 115 -15.66 0.44 6.19
CA ILE A 115 -16.46 1.14 5.17
C ILE A 115 -15.58 1.52 3.98
N MET A 116 -14.39 2.07 4.22
CA MET A 116 -13.42 2.37 3.17
C MET A 116 -13.05 1.10 2.37
N ALA A 117 -12.81 -0.02 3.05
CA ALA A 117 -12.53 -1.31 2.41
C ALA A 117 -13.71 -1.78 1.53
N LEU A 118 -14.95 -1.62 1.98
CA LEU A 118 -16.15 -1.94 1.20
C LEU A 118 -16.29 -1.05 -0.03
N LEU A 119 -15.93 0.24 0.07
CA LEU A 119 -15.92 1.14 -1.08
C LEU A 119 -14.88 0.69 -2.11
N ILE A 120 -13.65 0.40 -1.69
CA ILE A 120 -12.56 -0.03 -2.58
C ILE A 120 -12.91 -1.38 -3.24
N LYS A 121 -13.58 -2.30 -2.53
CA LYS A 121 -14.03 -3.60 -3.07
C LYS A 121 -14.96 -3.50 -4.28
N ARG A 122 -15.60 -2.36 -4.51
CA ARG A 122 -16.45 -2.13 -5.70
C ARG A 122 -15.67 -2.00 -7.01
N VAL A 123 -14.35 -1.82 -6.94
CA VAL A 123 -13.48 -1.79 -8.11
C VAL A 123 -13.03 -3.23 -8.42
N PRO A 124 -13.05 -3.68 -9.68
CA PRO A 124 -12.55 -5.00 -10.06
C PRO A 124 -11.10 -5.21 -9.63
N ALA A 125 -10.77 -6.43 -9.23
CA ALA A 125 -9.45 -6.81 -8.76
C ALA A 125 -8.94 -8.02 -9.54
N VAL A 126 -7.63 -8.11 -9.71
CA VAL A 126 -6.95 -9.31 -10.23
C VAL A 126 -6.43 -10.16 -9.07
N THR A 127 -6.29 -11.44 -9.29
CA THR A 127 -5.73 -12.35 -8.30
C THR A 127 -4.25 -12.56 -8.59
N LEU A 128 -3.40 -12.15 -7.67
CA LEU A 128 -1.96 -12.39 -7.77
C LEU A 128 -1.63 -13.85 -7.46
N PRO A 129 -0.71 -14.48 -8.22
CA PRO A 129 -0.27 -15.85 -7.98
C PRO A 129 0.45 -15.94 -6.63
N LYS A 130 0.07 -16.94 -5.81
CA LYS A 130 0.68 -17.15 -4.49
C LYS A 130 2.01 -17.90 -4.64
N LYS A 131 3.09 -17.30 -4.14
CA LYS A 131 4.41 -17.91 -4.06
C LYS A 131 4.87 -17.97 -2.60
N HIS A 132 5.57 -19.05 -2.26
CA HIS A 132 6.15 -19.20 -0.93
C HIS A 132 7.53 -18.56 -0.85
N MET A 133 7.79 -17.87 0.26
CA MET A 133 9.13 -17.43 0.64
C MET A 133 9.72 -18.46 1.62
N THR A 134 10.99 -18.76 1.45
CA THR A 134 11.75 -19.50 2.48
C THR A 134 11.99 -18.59 3.69
N PHE A 135 12.24 -19.18 4.85
CA PHE A 135 12.56 -18.40 6.05
C PHE A 135 13.75 -17.47 5.85
N GLY A 136 14.80 -17.92 5.14
CA GLY A 136 15.96 -17.09 4.82
C GLY A 136 15.61 -15.87 3.95
N GLN A 137 14.77 -16.04 2.93
CA GLN A 137 14.30 -14.95 2.09
C GLN A 137 13.45 -13.95 2.90
N TRP A 138 12.57 -14.45 3.76
CA TRP A 138 11.77 -13.60 4.63
C TRP A 138 12.65 -12.81 5.60
N LEU A 139 13.66 -13.46 6.24
CA LEU A 139 14.58 -12.78 7.16
C LEU A 139 15.39 -11.69 6.46
N ILE A 140 15.89 -11.96 5.23
CA ILE A 140 16.59 -10.94 4.44
C ILE A 140 15.67 -9.78 4.11
N ALA A 141 14.44 -10.04 3.66
CA ALA A 141 13.45 -9.00 3.37
C ALA A 141 13.13 -8.18 4.61
N PHE A 142 12.94 -8.81 5.77
CA PHE A 142 12.73 -8.14 7.05
C PHE A 142 13.89 -7.22 7.41
N LEU A 143 15.14 -7.69 7.34
CA LEU A 143 16.33 -6.88 7.64
C LEU A 143 16.48 -5.71 6.66
N MET A 144 16.17 -5.91 5.38
CA MET A 144 16.17 -4.83 4.38
C MET A 144 15.10 -3.78 4.68
N CYS A 145 13.86 -4.19 5.01
CA CYS A 145 12.79 -3.28 5.40
C CYS A 145 13.13 -2.52 6.68
N TYR A 146 13.71 -3.21 7.67
CA TYR A 146 14.16 -2.60 8.91
C TYR A 146 15.24 -1.53 8.67
N GLY A 147 16.27 -1.86 7.89
CA GLY A 147 17.30 -0.90 7.49
C GLY A 147 16.74 0.29 6.70
N ALA A 148 15.86 0.02 5.72
CA ALA A 148 15.20 1.04 4.93
C ALA A 148 14.34 1.98 5.81
N MET A 149 13.65 1.44 6.81
CA MET A 149 12.87 2.22 7.79
C MET A 149 13.76 3.20 8.55
N TYR A 150 14.91 2.76 9.07
CA TYR A 150 15.80 3.66 9.82
C TYR A 150 16.36 4.76 8.92
N VAL A 151 16.87 4.41 7.74
CA VAL A 151 17.43 5.40 6.81
C VAL A 151 16.38 6.42 6.39
N SER A 152 15.19 5.96 6.02
CA SER A 152 14.11 6.85 5.59
C SER A 152 13.53 7.69 6.74
N ASN A 153 13.49 7.17 7.96
CA ASN A 153 13.12 7.94 9.14
C ASN A 153 14.12 9.08 9.41
N TYR A 154 15.41 8.82 9.28
CA TYR A 154 16.45 9.86 9.38
C TYR A 154 16.27 10.96 8.34
N ILE A 155 15.97 10.60 7.09
CA ILE A 155 15.66 11.57 6.02
C ILE A 155 14.41 12.39 6.40
N GLY A 156 13.37 11.75 6.92
CA GLY A 156 12.16 12.41 7.39
C GLY A 156 12.42 13.43 8.50
N LEU A 157 13.28 13.07 9.46
CA LEU A 157 13.69 13.99 10.54
C LEU A 157 14.46 15.21 10.00
N ILE A 158 15.40 15.01 9.06
CA ILE A 158 16.15 16.12 8.43
C ILE A 158 15.18 17.04 7.68
N LEU A 159 14.26 16.50 6.89
CA LEU A 159 13.25 17.30 6.17
C LEU A 159 12.36 18.09 7.14
N THR A 160 11.92 17.47 8.22
CA THR A 160 11.12 18.11 9.26
C THR A 160 11.88 19.25 9.92
N GLN A 161 13.17 19.06 10.22
CA GLN A 161 14.02 20.10 10.79
C GLN A 161 14.22 21.27 9.82
N LEU A 162 14.43 21.01 8.53
CA LEU A 162 14.52 22.07 7.52
C LEU A 162 13.23 22.88 7.44
N ILE A 163 12.07 22.22 7.46
CA ILE A 163 10.78 22.92 7.46
C ILE A 163 10.57 23.72 8.74
N SER A 164 10.98 23.20 9.91
CA SER A 164 10.93 23.94 11.17
C SER A 164 11.73 25.24 11.10
N ILE A 165 12.92 25.20 10.50
CA ILE A 165 13.77 26.39 10.30
C ILE A 165 13.07 27.38 9.34
N LEU A 166 12.56 26.91 8.19
CA LEU A 166 11.88 27.78 7.22
C LEU A 166 10.60 28.41 7.78
N LYS A 167 9.87 27.68 8.61
CA LYS A 167 8.63 28.15 9.26
C LYS A 167 8.89 29.07 10.44
N GLY A 168 10.09 29.04 11.04
CA GLY A 168 10.42 29.78 12.25
C GLY A 168 9.75 29.24 13.53
N SER A 169 9.22 28.00 13.48
CA SER A 169 8.56 27.36 14.62
C SER A 169 8.76 25.83 14.56
N PRO A 170 8.92 25.16 15.72
CA PRO A 170 9.14 23.72 15.75
C PRO A 170 7.95 22.96 15.17
N VAL A 171 8.24 21.88 14.41
CA VAL A 171 7.27 20.88 14.00
C VAL A 171 7.35 19.74 14.99
N THR A 172 6.28 19.52 15.74
CA THR A 172 6.21 18.47 16.77
C THR A 172 6.10 17.08 16.13
N ASN A 173 6.75 16.10 16.73
CA ASN A 173 6.60 14.69 16.35
C ASN A 173 5.52 14.04 17.24
N THR A 174 4.28 14.17 16.82
CA THR A 174 3.11 13.64 17.54
C THR A 174 3.23 12.13 17.80
N MET A 175 3.90 11.38 16.90
CA MET A 175 4.05 9.94 17.06
C MET A 175 4.98 9.57 18.24
N LEU A 176 6.07 10.31 18.39
CA LEU A 176 6.98 10.14 19.51
C LEU A 176 6.28 10.47 20.83
N GLU A 177 5.50 11.55 20.85
CA GLU A 177 4.71 11.95 22.03
C GLU A 177 3.70 10.86 22.41
N VAL A 178 2.92 10.34 21.47
CA VAL A 178 1.97 9.25 21.71
C VAL A 178 2.70 8.01 22.20
N ALA A 179 3.80 7.61 21.56
CA ALA A 179 4.55 6.40 21.92
C ALA A 179 5.14 6.46 23.34
N THR A 180 5.55 7.66 23.81
CA THR A 180 6.18 7.84 25.12
C THR A 180 5.18 8.16 26.24
N SER A 181 4.03 8.76 25.92
CA SER A 181 3.05 9.22 26.90
C SER A 181 1.87 8.26 27.12
N SER A 182 1.63 7.32 26.20
CA SER A 182 0.54 6.35 26.34
C SER A 182 1.01 5.04 26.99
N ASN A 183 0.03 4.29 27.53
CA ASN A 183 0.30 3.00 28.16
C ASN A 183 0.87 1.99 27.15
N LEU A 184 1.89 1.24 27.54
CA LEU A 184 2.58 0.25 26.70
C LEU A 184 1.59 -0.76 26.06
N TRP A 185 0.64 -1.29 26.82
CA TRP A 185 -0.31 -2.29 26.34
C TRP A 185 -1.28 -1.70 25.30
N VAL A 186 -1.67 -0.44 25.47
CA VAL A 186 -2.48 0.30 24.49
C VAL A 186 -1.70 0.50 23.20
N ASN A 187 -0.42 0.90 23.30
CA ASN A 187 0.45 1.03 22.13
C ASN A 187 0.64 -0.31 21.41
N LEU A 188 0.93 -1.40 22.13
CA LEU A 188 1.08 -2.73 21.53
C LEU A 188 -0.20 -3.17 20.83
N PHE A 189 -1.36 -2.98 21.45
CA PHE A 189 -2.64 -3.36 20.84
C PHE A 189 -2.97 -2.53 19.60
N ILE A 190 -2.86 -1.21 19.68
CA ILE A 190 -3.25 -0.31 18.58
C ILE A 190 -2.19 -0.28 17.48
N MET A 191 -0.91 -0.01 17.83
CA MET A 191 0.13 0.28 16.84
C MET A 191 0.82 -0.97 16.30
N VAL A 192 0.91 -2.04 17.08
CA VAL A 192 1.61 -3.26 16.65
C VAL A 192 0.64 -4.32 16.13
N LEU A 193 -0.59 -4.38 16.64
CA LEU A 193 -1.55 -5.39 16.20
C LEU A 193 -2.60 -4.82 15.24
N CYS A 194 -3.36 -3.80 15.65
CA CYS A 194 -4.49 -3.32 14.85
C CYS A 194 -4.05 -2.57 13.58
N ALA A 195 -3.11 -1.62 13.72
CA ALA A 195 -2.67 -0.79 12.61
C ALA A 195 -2.06 -1.62 11.48
N PRO A 196 -1.02 -2.46 11.68
CA PRO A 196 -0.41 -3.19 10.58
C PRO A 196 -1.38 -4.09 9.84
N VAL A 197 -2.27 -4.79 10.57
CA VAL A 197 -3.26 -5.68 9.93
C VAL A 197 -4.22 -4.89 9.05
N ALA A 198 -4.79 -3.79 9.56
CA ALA A 198 -5.76 -2.98 8.82
C ALA A 198 -5.10 -2.29 7.60
N GLU A 199 -3.90 -1.76 7.79
CA GLU A 199 -3.14 -1.07 6.74
C GLU A 199 -2.73 -2.03 5.62
N GLU A 200 -2.17 -3.19 5.95
CA GLU A 200 -1.79 -4.17 4.92
C GLU A 200 -3.01 -4.68 4.14
N LEU A 201 -4.16 -4.88 4.80
CA LEU A 201 -5.39 -5.24 4.10
C LEU A 201 -5.83 -4.18 3.10
N ILE A 202 -5.76 -2.90 3.45
CA ILE A 202 -6.18 -1.81 2.56
C ILE A 202 -5.14 -1.55 1.47
N PHE A 203 -3.88 -1.34 1.84
CA PHE A 203 -2.87 -0.87 0.89
C PHE A 203 -2.27 -2.01 0.05
N ARG A 204 -2.14 -3.24 0.59
CA ARG A 204 -1.60 -4.38 -0.19
C ARG A 204 -2.74 -5.19 -0.80
N LYS A 205 -3.60 -5.79 0.01
CA LYS A 205 -4.63 -6.69 -0.50
C LYS A 205 -5.67 -5.97 -1.36
N LEU A 206 -6.21 -4.86 -0.89
CA LEU A 206 -7.28 -4.19 -1.65
C LEU A 206 -6.75 -3.30 -2.76
N LEU A 207 -5.73 -2.51 -2.52
CA LEU A 207 -5.26 -1.53 -3.49
C LEU A 207 -4.40 -2.17 -4.58
N ILE A 208 -3.38 -2.97 -4.23
CA ILE A 208 -2.49 -3.59 -5.22
C ILE A 208 -3.24 -4.57 -6.12
N ASP A 209 -4.14 -5.42 -5.59
CA ASP A 209 -4.94 -6.35 -6.41
C ASP A 209 -5.77 -5.63 -7.50
N ARG A 210 -6.05 -4.35 -7.32
CA ARG A 210 -6.81 -3.56 -8.29
C ARG A 210 -5.94 -2.80 -9.28
N LEU A 211 -4.68 -2.57 -8.93
CA LEU A 211 -3.74 -1.81 -9.74
C LEU A 211 -2.74 -2.68 -10.49
N ALA A 212 -2.52 -3.94 -10.03
CA ALA A 212 -1.53 -4.84 -10.61
C ALA A 212 -1.74 -5.12 -12.10
N GLN A 213 -2.99 -5.06 -12.58
CA GLN A 213 -3.32 -5.17 -14.01
C GLN A 213 -2.68 -4.06 -14.86
N TYR A 214 -2.33 -2.92 -14.28
CA TYR A 214 -1.67 -1.81 -14.97
C TYR A 214 -0.15 -1.83 -14.83
N GLY A 215 0.39 -2.90 -14.28
CA GLY A 215 1.81 -3.14 -14.06
C GLY A 215 2.18 -3.17 -12.58
N GLU A 216 3.05 -4.13 -12.24
CA GLU A 216 3.51 -4.34 -10.86
C GLU A 216 4.15 -3.07 -10.26
N GLY A 217 5.04 -2.41 -11.03
CA GLY A 217 5.73 -1.19 -10.57
C GLY A 217 4.77 -0.03 -10.28
N VAL A 218 3.73 0.14 -11.12
CA VAL A 218 2.70 1.16 -10.93
C VAL A 218 1.90 0.88 -9.66
N ALA A 219 1.51 -0.38 -9.45
CA ALA A 219 0.75 -0.78 -8.27
C ALA A 219 1.55 -0.57 -6.99
N VAL A 220 2.84 -0.94 -6.98
CA VAL A 220 3.74 -0.76 -5.85
C VAL A 220 3.96 0.72 -5.54
N LEU A 221 4.28 1.52 -6.57
CA LEU A 221 4.51 2.96 -6.40
C LEU A 221 3.28 3.68 -5.87
N PHE A 222 2.11 3.42 -6.47
CA PHE A 222 0.86 4.06 -6.06
C PHE A 222 0.46 3.63 -4.64
N SER A 223 0.57 2.34 -4.31
CA SER A 223 0.31 1.83 -2.97
C SER A 223 1.24 2.45 -1.93
N GLY A 224 2.53 2.54 -2.21
CA GLY A 224 3.51 3.18 -1.34
C GLY A 224 3.21 4.66 -1.12
N LEU A 225 2.92 5.40 -2.21
CA LEU A 225 2.56 6.82 -2.13
C LEU A 225 1.31 7.06 -1.30
N MET A 226 0.25 6.29 -1.55
CA MET A 226 -1.00 6.39 -0.80
C MET A 226 -0.80 6.03 0.68
N PHE A 227 0.03 5.03 0.97
CA PHE A 227 0.38 4.63 2.33
C PHE A 227 1.12 5.76 3.07
N GLY A 228 2.12 6.38 2.44
CA GLY A 228 2.82 7.53 3.00
C GLY A 228 1.89 8.71 3.27
N LEU A 229 1.06 9.09 2.28
CA LEU A 229 0.11 10.20 2.39
C LEU A 229 -0.97 9.96 3.46
N PHE A 230 -1.38 8.71 3.65
CA PHE A 230 -2.40 8.33 4.63
C PHE A 230 -2.01 8.67 6.08
N HIS A 231 -0.72 8.74 6.38
CA HIS A 231 -0.23 9.12 7.71
C HIS A 231 -0.44 10.60 8.04
N GLY A 232 -0.68 11.46 7.04
CA GLY A 232 -1.08 12.86 7.23
C GLY A 232 -0.03 13.77 7.87
N ASN A 233 1.20 13.30 8.07
CA ASN A 233 2.28 14.10 8.62
C ASN A 233 3.63 13.80 7.96
N LEU A 234 4.51 14.81 7.90
CA LEU A 234 5.77 14.72 7.20
C LEU A 234 6.79 13.80 7.88
N ASN A 235 6.78 13.74 9.23
CA ASN A 235 7.69 12.87 9.97
C ASN A 235 7.51 11.40 9.59
N GLN A 236 6.27 11.00 9.34
CA GLN A 236 5.91 9.62 8.99
C GLN A 236 5.93 9.37 7.48
N PHE A 237 5.67 10.40 6.66
CA PHE A 237 5.51 10.25 5.21
C PHE A 237 6.68 9.52 4.56
N VAL A 238 7.91 9.93 4.85
CA VAL A 238 9.09 9.41 4.14
C VAL A 238 9.30 7.92 4.45
N TYR A 239 9.31 7.55 5.72
CA TYR A 239 9.53 6.14 6.07
C TYR A 239 8.34 5.26 5.70
N ALA A 240 7.11 5.76 5.85
CA ALA A 240 5.91 5.02 5.45
C ALA A 240 5.87 4.81 3.94
N PHE A 241 6.24 5.83 3.14
CA PHE A 241 6.35 5.68 1.69
C PHE A 241 7.37 4.60 1.31
N VAL A 242 8.58 4.65 1.87
CA VAL A 242 9.64 3.68 1.57
C VAL A 242 9.25 2.27 2.01
N LEU A 243 8.72 2.09 3.23
CA LEU A 243 8.17 0.80 3.68
C LEU A 243 6.99 0.36 2.81
N GLY A 244 6.16 1.32 2.39
CA GLY A 244 5.08 1.09 1.44
C GLY A 244 5.55 0.46 0.14
N LEU A 245 6.66 0.93 -0.41
CA LEU A 245 7.30 0.36 -1.60
C LEU A 245 7.86 -1.05 -1.31
N CYS A 246 8.56 -1.24 -0.19
CA CYS A 246 9.13 -2.53 0.18
C CYS A 246 8.04 -3.60 0.37
N PHE A 247 7.02 -3.32 1.16
CA PHE A 247 5.91 -4.25 1.41
C PHE A 247 5.07 -4.47 0.16
N GLY A 248 4.84 -3.41 -0.66
CA GLY A 248 4.19 -3.53 -1.95
C GLY A 248 4.94 -4.48 -2.88
N PHE A 249 6.26 -4.36 -2.96
CA PHE A 249 7.11 -5.25 -3.75
C PHE A 249 7.04 -6.71 -3.26
N ILE A 250 7.17 -6.93 -1.94
CA ILE A 250 7.05 -8.27 -1.34
C ILE A 250 5.68 -8.87 -1.68
N TYR A 251 4.62 -8.08 -1.53
CA TYR A 251 3.26 -8.54 -1.81
C TYR A 251 3.04 -8.90 -3.28
N VAL A 252 3.47 -8.07 -4.22
CA VAL A 252 3.35 -8.34 -5.66
C VAL A 252 4.10 -9.62 -6.04
N LYS A 253 5.31 -9.83 -5.49
CA LYS A 253 6.14 -11.00 -5.80
C LYS A 253 5.65 -12.31 -5.16
N THR A 254 4.92 -12.22 -4.05
CA THR A 254 4.46 -13.40 -3.30
C THR A 254 2.97 -13.66 -3.39
N GLY A 255 2.15 -12.65 -3.72
CA GLY A 255 0.69 -12.72 -3.67
C GLY A 255 0.13 -13.03 -2.26
N ASN A 256 0.96 -12.92 -1.21
CA ASN A 256 0.64 -13.39 0.13
C ASN A 256 0.91 -12.31 1.20
N ILE A 257 -0.17 -11.74 1.71
CA ILE A 257 -0.14 -10.67 2.72
C ILE A 257 0.51 -11.08 4.05
N ARG A 258 0.62 -12.39 4.36
CA ARG A 258 1.22 -12.86 5.61
C ARG A 258 2.69 -12.44 5.76
N TYR A 259 3.40 -12.26 4.63
CA TYR A 259 4.81 -11.85 4.64
C TYR A 259 5.02 -10.35 4.88
N THR A 260 3.97 -9.56 4.84
CA THR A 260 4.03 -8.11 5.09
C THR A 260 3.37 -7.71 6.41
N ILE A 261 2.50 -8.57 7.00
CA ILE A 261 1.92 -8.36 8.33
C ILE A 261 2.89 -8.87 9.44
N GLY A 262 3.63 -9.93 9.18
CA GLY A 262 4.54 -10.55 10.13
C GLY A 262 5.95 -10.12 9.88
#